data_6cf049e6a26856f34e0d4ea69d0023a4
#
_entry.id   6cf049e6a26856f34e0d4ea69d0023a4
#
_cell.length_a   1.000
_cell.length_b   1.000
_cell.length_c   1.000
_cell.angle_alpha   90.00
_cell.angle_beta   90.00
_cell.angle_gamma   90.00
#
_symmetry.space_group_name_H-M   'P 1'
#
loop_
_entity.id
_entity.type
_entity.pdbx_description
1 polymer ?
#
loop_
_entity_poly.entity_id
_entity_poly.type
_entity_poly.pdbx_seq_one_letter_code
_entity_poly.pdbx_strand_id
1 'polypeptide(L)'
;MERSELLSRVKSILQQAFGERLCGVILYGSEARGTAEPDSDIDLLVLLDAPVTWDDSNTSIHALYPLVLESERVIHAMEVDSAEYEAQEWPLYRMVKSEGIPV
;
A
#
# COMPACT_ATOMS: atom_id res chain seq x y z
N MET A 1 15.52 5.35 7.68
CA MET A 1 15.36 4.55 6.43
C MET A 1 14.82 5.46 5.35
N GLU A 2 15.45 5.47 4.20
CA GLU A 2 15.00 6.27 3.07
C GLU A 2 13.69 5.72 2.50
N ARG A 3 12.89 6.60 1.88
CA ARG A 3 11.60 6.22 1.31
C ARG A 3 11.72 5.11 0.27
N SER A 4 12.69 5.20 -0.63
CA SER A 4 12.87 4.19 -1.67
C SER A 4 13.19 2.81 -1.08
N GLU A 5 14.02 2.76 -0.05
CA GLU A 5 14.31 1.51 0.66
C GLU A 5 13.07 0.97 1.36
N LEU A 6 12.34 1.85 2.06
CA LEU A 6 11.11 1.49 2.75
C LEU A 6 10.10 0.88 1.79
N LEU A 7 9.85 1.53 0.66
CA LEU A 7 8.87 1.07 -0.32
C LEU A 7 9.30 -0.24 -0.99
N SER A 8 10.59 -0.40 -1.25
CA SER A 8 11.13 -1.66 -1.79
C SER A 8 10.89 -2.82 -0.83
N ARG A 9 11.10 -2.59 0.45
CA ARG A 9 10.85 -3.61 1.48
C ARG A 9 9.37 -3.91 1.63
N VAL A 10 8.51 -2.89 1.57
CA VAL A 10 7.05 -3.08 1.57
C VAL A 10 6.65 -4.01 0.44
N LYS A 11 7.12 -3.74 -0.77
CA LYS A 11 6.76 -4.55 -1.94
C LYS A 11 7.18 -6.00 -1.74
N SER A 12 8.39 -6.23 -1.29
CA SER A 12 8.91 -7.58 -1.04
C SER A 12 8.09 -8.31 0.02
N ILE A 13 7.77 -7.64 1.12
CA ILE A 13 6.99 -8.22 2.21
C ILE A 13 5.59 -8.62 1.72
N LEU A 14 4.94 -7.72 0.97
CA LEU A 14 3.59 -7.99 0.46
C LEU A 14 3.58 -9.09 -0.60
N GLN A 15 4.63 -9.17 -1.42
CA GLN A 15 4.76 -10.27 -2.39
C GLN A 15 4.89 -11.61 -1.68
N GLN A 16 5.62 -11.67 -0.59
CA GLN A 16 5.73 -12.90 0.20
C GLN A 16 4.41 -13.24 0.89
N ALA A 17 3.70 -12.23 1.38
CA ALA A 17 2.45 -12.45 2.12
C ALA A 17 1.29 -12.89 1.22
N PHE A 18 1.16 -12.31 0.03
CA PHE A 18 0.01 -12.54 -0.85
C PHE A 18 0.33 -13.37 -2.09
N GLY A 19 1.61 -13.52 -2.43
CA GLY A 19 2.01 -14.32 -3.58
C GLY A 19 1.39 -13.82 -4.88
N GLU A 20 0.86 -14.73 -5.66
CA GLU A 20 0.30 -14.42 -6.98
C GLU A 20 -0.97 -13.55 -6.92
N ARG A 21 -1.60 -13.43 -5.76
CA ARG A 21 -2.77 -12.57 -5.61
C ARG A 21 -2.40 -11.08 -5.66
N LEU A 22 -1.14 -10.73 -5.40
CA LEU A 22 -0.72 -9.34 -5.40
C LEU A 22 -0.64 -8.82 -6.83
N CYS A 23 -1.51 -7.88 -7.18
CA CYS A 23 -1.56 -7.25 -8.49
C CYS A 23 -0.75 -5.96 -8.56
N GLY A 24 -0.60 -5.27 -7.43
CA GLY A 24 0.18 -4.05 -7.37
C GLY A 24 0.09 -3.36 -6.02
N VAL A 25 0.95 -2.39 -5.83
CA VAL A 25 0.97 -1.52 -4.65
C VAL A 25 1.16 -0.10 -5.14
N ILE A 26 0.36 0.83 -4.63
CA ILE A 26 0.41 2.23 -5.04
C ILE A 26 0.57 3.11 -3.81
N LEU A 27 1.58 3.96 -3.83
CA LEU A 27 1.76 5.00 -2.82
C LEU A 27 0.88 6.19 -3.18
N TYR A 28 0.10 6.67 -2.22
CA TYR A 28 -0.71 7.86 -2.43
C TYR A 28 -0.63 8.78 -1.20
N GLY A 29 -1.42 9.85 -1.19
CA GLY A 29 -1.42 10.78 -0.08
C GLY A 29 -0.23 11.73 -0.10
N SER A 30 0.15 12.25 1.06
CA SER A 30 1.17 13.30 1.17
C SER A 30 2.54 12.87 0.66
N GLU A 31 2.93 11.61 0.87
CA GLU A 31 4.22 11.11 0.37
C GLU A 31 4.27 11.12 -1.16
N ALA A 32 3.18 10.75 -1.82
CA ALA A 32 3.12 10.76 -3.28
C ALA A 32 3.12 12.19 -3.83
N ARG A 33 2.47 13.12 -3.12
CA ARG A 33 2.39 14.53 -3.55
C ARG A 33 3.67 15.33 -3.24
N GLY A 34 4.58 14.78 -2.44
CA GLY A 34 5.78 15.49 -2.02
C GLY A 34 5.55 16.53 -0.94
N THR A 35 4.42 16.45 -0.23
CA THR A 35 4.07 17.38 0.85
C THR A 35 4.21 16.75 2.24
N ALA A 36 4.77 15.55 2.31
CA ALA A 36 4.90 14.82 3.58
C ALA A 36 5.91 15.47 4.50
N GLU A 37 5.58 15.48 5.79
CA GLU A 37 6.55 15.75 6.84
C GLU A 37 7.40 14.49 7.08
N PRO A 38 8.57 14.61 7.75
CA PRO A 38 9.44 13.44 7.96
C PRO A 38 8.78 12.28 8.70
N ASP A 39 7.78 12.54 9.52
CA ASP A 39 7.06 11.54 10.29
C ASP A 39 5.63 11.29 9.80
N SER A 40 5.30 11.76 8.59
CA SER A 40 3.98 11.51 7.99
C SER A 40 3.75 10.02 7.77
N ASP A 41 2.47 9.62 7.81
CA ASP A 41 2.08 8.25 7.53
C ASP A 41 2.34 7.91 6.06
N ILE A 42 2.62 6.64 5.81
CA ILE A 42 2.76 6.10 4.46
C ILE A 42 1.41 5.48 4.08
N ASP A 43 0.76 6.04 3.07
CA ASP A 43 -0.54 5.56 2.60
C ASP A 43 -0.36 4.68 1.36
N LEU A 44 -0.77 3.43 1.45
CA LEU A 44 -0.62 2.45 0.37
C LEU A 44 -1.96 1.83 0.01
N LEU A 45 -2.19 1.70 -1.30
CA LEU A 45 -3.27 0.90 -1.83
C LEU A 45 -2.68 -0.43 -2.29
N VAL A 46 -3.19 -1.52 -1.76
CA VAL A 46 -2.71 -2.87 -2.08
C VAL A 46 -3.74 -3.55 -2.96
N LEU A 47 -3.38 -3.76 -4.22
CA LEU A 47 -4.30 -4.32 -5.22
C LEU A 47 -4.18 -5.83 -5.21
N LEU A 48 -5.27 -6.51 -4.94
CA LEU A 48 -5.32 -7.97 -4.84
C LEU A 48 -6.36 -8.55 -5.79
N ASP A 49 -6.12 -9.78 -6.23
CA ASP A 49 -7.16 -10.58 -6.88
C ASP A 49 -8.24 -10.91 -5.86
N ALA A 50 -9.51 -10.82 -6.29
CA ALA A 50 -10.65 -11.12 -5.44
C ALA A 50 -10.65 -12.61 -5.01
N PRO A 51 -11.29 -12.92 -3.88
CA PRO A 51 -11.98 -12.02 -2.98
C PRO A 51 -11.03 -11.34 -2.00
N VAL A 52 -11.35 -10.10 -1.63
CA VAL A 52 -10.61 -9.36 -0.59
C VAL A 52 -11.43 -9.40 0.69
N THR A 53 -10.80 -9.84 1.77
CA THR A 53 -11.48 -10.10 3.04
C THR A 53 -10.75 -9.44 4.20
N TRP A 54 -11.36 -9.51 5.40
CA TRP A 54 -10.73 -9.05 6.62
C TRP A 54 -9.43 -9.79 6.93
N ASP A 55 -9.31 -11.05 6.52
CA ASP A 55 -8.07 -11.81 6.70
C ASP A 55 -6.92 -11.17 5.94
N ASP A 56 -7.19 -10.56 4.79
CA ASP A 56 -6.17 -9.86 4.01
C ASP A 56 -5.64 -8.65 4.76
N SER A 57 -6.51 -7.88 5.42
CA SER A 57 -6.10 -6.77 6.28
C SER A 57 -5.21 -7.25 7.41
N ASN A 58 -5.59 -8.30 8.08
CA ASN A 58 -4.79 -8.88 9.16
C ASN A 58 -3.43 -9.35 8.65
N THR A 59 -3.40 -9.97 7.49
CA THR A 59 -2.16 -10.44 6.86
C THR A 59 -1.21 -9.27 6.60
N SER A 60 -1.72 -8.18 6.02
CA SER A 60 -0.91 -6.97 5.77
C SER A 60 -0.36 -6.37 7.07
N ILE A 61 -1.22 -6.21 8.06
CA ILE A 61 -0.83 -5.60 9.34
C ILE A 61 0.29 -6.40 9.99
N HIS A 62 0.13 -7.71 10.09
CA HIS A 62 1.14 -8.56 10.71
C HIS A 62 2.43 -8.63 9.89
N ALA A 63 2.32 -8.69 8.57
CA ALA A 63 3.49 -8.78 7.71
C ALA A 63 4.32 -7.50 7.74
N LEU A 64 3.67 -6.34 7.78
CA LEU A 64 4.35 -5.04 7.75
C LEU A 64 4.79 -4.55 9.13
N TYR A 65 4.29 -5.14 10.21
CA TYR A 65 4.56 -4.66 11.56
C TYR A 65 6.05 -4.56 11.90
N PRO A 66 6.90 -5.57 11.60
CA PRO A 66 8.34 -5.43 11.87
C PRO A 66 8.96 -4.23 11.16
N LEU A 67 8.51 -3.94 9.94
CA LEU A 67 9.01 -2.79 9.19
C LEU A 67 8.55 -1.47 9.80
N VAL A 68 7.32 -1.41 10.30
CA VAL A 68 6.82 -0.24 11.02
C VAL A 68 7.71 0.06 12.23
N LEU A 69 8.05 -0.97 13.00
CA LEU A 69 8.92 -0.81 14.17
C LEU A 69 10.33 -0.36 13.78
N GLU A 70 10.89 -0.96 12.75
CA GLU A 70 12.24 -0.64 12.30
C GLU A 70 12.35 0.76 11.71
N SER A 71 11.38 1.16 10.89
CA SER A 71 11.38 2.44 10.20
C SER A 71 10.86 3.59 11.05
N GLU A 72 10.18 3.28 12.15
CA GLU A 72 9.47 4.26 12.98
C GLU A 72 8.45 5.08 12.17
N ARG A 73 7.91 4.49 11.08
CA ARG A 73 6.90 5.10 10.24
C ARG A 73 5.60 4.30 10.31
N VAL A 74 4.49 4.99 10.45
CA VAL A 74 3.17 4.35 10.37
C VAL A 74 2.85 4.07 8.92
N ILE A 75 2.44 2.84 8.62
CA ILE A 75 2.09 2.40 7.27
C ILE A 75 0.61 2.01 7.27
N HIS A 76 -0.17 2.75 6.49
CA HIS A 76 -1.59 2.46 6.28
C HIS A 76 -1.74 1.74 4.95
N ALA A 77 -2.00 0.45 4.99
CA ALA A 77 -2.23 -0.36 3.80
C ALA A 77 -3.73 -0.66 3.69
N MET A 78 -4.34 -0.25 2.58
CA MET A 78 -5.73 -0.56 2.28
C MET A 78 -5.76 -1.61 1.17
N GLU A 79 -6.27 -2.80 1.47
CA GLU A 79 -6.41 -3.87 0.50
C GLU A 79 -7.69 -3.68 -0.30
N VAL A 80 -7.59 -3.68 -1.61
CA VAL A 80 -8.73 -3.49 -2.51
C VAL A 80 -8.71 -4.52 -3.64
N ASP A 81 -9.88 -4.82 -4.15
CA ASP A 81 -10.05 -5.67 -5.33
C ASP A 81 -9.46 -4.94 -6.54
N SER A 82 -8.50 -5.55 -7.21
CA SER A 82 -7.82 -4.97 -8.37
C SER A 82 -8.81 -4.62 -9.49
N ALA A 83 -9.81 -5.47 -9.73
CA ALA A 83 -10.81 -5.20 -10.77
C ALA A 83 -11.68 -3.99 -10.43
N GLU A 84 -12.06 -3.84 -9.16
CA GLU A 84 -12.81 -2.66 -8.72
C GLU A 84 -11.98 -1.38 -8.88
N TYR A 85 -10.69 -1.46 -8.55
CA TYR A 85 -9.80 -0.32 -8.74
C TYR A 85 -9.72 0.06 -10.22
N GLU A 86 -9.52 -0.91 -11.10
CA GLU A 86 -9.43 -0.64 -12.54
C GLU A 86 -10.71 -0.04 -13.11
N ALA A 87 -11.87 -0.42 -12.55
CA ALA A 87 -13.17 0.15 -12.94
C ALA A 87 -13.35 1.60 -12.48
N GLN A 88 -12.50 2.08 -11.56
CA GLN A 88 -12.51 3.46 -11.05
C GLN A 88 -13.88 3.87 -10.48
N GLU A 89 -14.52 2.94 -9.77
CA GLU A 89 -15.90 3.15 -9.27
C GLU A 89 -16.00 4.15 -8.12
N TRP A 90 -14.92 4.33 -7.36
CA TRP A 90 -14.92 5.18 -6.17
C TRP A 90 -14.05 6.42 -6.37
N PRO A 91 -14.45 7.58 -5.80
CA PRO A 91 -13.62 8.79 -5.89
C PRO A 91 -12.19 8.59 -5.40
N LEU A 92 -11.99 7.79 -4.35
CA LEU A 92 -10.65 7.48 -3.85
C LEU A 92 -9.79 6.85 -4.96
N TYR A 93 -10.34 5.94 -5.73
CA TYR A 93 -9.59 5.25 -6.78
C TYR A 93 -9.16 6.22 -7.89
N ARG A 94 -10.03 7.15 -8.24
CA ARG A 94 -9.70 8.18 -9.23
C ARG A 94 -8.59 9.10 -8.74
N MET A 95 -8.63 9.47 -7.46
CA MET A 95 -7.58 10.28 -6.86
C MET A 95 -6.25 9.53 -6.85
N VAL A 96 -6.26 8.27 -6.45
CA VAL A 96 -5.05 7.44 -6.41
C VAL A 96 -4.46 7.29 -7.81
N LYS A 97 -5.29 7.07 -8.83
CA LYS A 97 -4.82 6.95 -10.21
C LYS A 97 -4.17 8.24 -10.69
N SER A 98 -4.72 9.39 -10.29
CA SER A 98 -4.22 10.70 -10.69
C SER A 98 -2.87 11.06 -10.06
N GLU A 99 -2.68 10.77 -8.77
CA GLU A 99 -1.50 11.23 -8.03
C GLU A 99 -0.64 10.12 -7.45
N GLY A 100 -1.10 8.88 -7.52
CA GLY A 100 -0.39 7.75 -6.95
C GLY A 100 0.88 7.38 -7.71
N ILE A 101 1.81 6.77 -6.99
CA ILE A 101 3.09 6.31 -7.53
C ILE A 101 3.15 4.80 -7.36
N PRO A 102 3.26 4.02 -8.47
CA PRO A 102 3.43 2.58 -8.35
C PRO A 102 4.70 2.24 -7.56
N VAL A 103 4.56 1.25 -6.69
CA VAL A 103 5.68 0.80 -5.87
C VAL A 103 6.33 -0.42 -6.49
#